data_5170a27cf91db7fb6e064c858cc4e11b
#
_entry.id   5170a27cf91db7fb6e064c858cc4e11b
#
_cell.length_a   1.000
_cell.length_b   1.000
_cell.length_c   1.000
_cell.angle_alpha   90.00
_cell.angle_beta   90.00
_cell.angle_gamma   90.00
#
_symmetry.space_group_name_H-M   'P 1'
#
loop_
_entity.id
_entity.type
_entity.pdbx_description
1 polymer ?
#
loop_
_entity_poly.entity_id
_entity_poly.type
_entity_poly.pdbx_seq_one_letter_code
_entity_poly.pdbx_strand_id
1 'polypeptide(L)'
;MQSNRTTLMWASFLTLVAAGVGFATRAASGPAWASEFNIPSSTFGMIMGAGFLGFGVFIFLGGLLVEFFGYKKLLLLAVILHLLSAVMLFVAPTLHAEWEESVGIELATKNTVSLLYWSVFLFSVCAGLYEAVINPLVGKIYPENQTHYLNILHAGWPGGLIVGGILAACFQNDTAWIVKIPWHLALTTYAIVLVVLLLIVIKESFPDTVSQRGNVKVITLFSCFASVPFLVLIVMHALIGYMELGVDSWQTRLMENLVDNSVVVLIYTSFLMFTLRFFAGPIAHKLNPIGLLFVSSLLAVGGLLWLSTEIGSVLVIFAAATLYAFGKAFLWPTMLAVAGERYPQSGAVAMSALGASGMLCVGFIGAEMIGVQQSDATANYLRENHVALYEEFRAPEKKSFPSWGGRFNLSLFEIQELAADKQQATMNNSDDPNSATIKAAFDFGSRTALKKTALIPCAMAVGFLLLLIYFRAIGGYKVIELEASEQGSG
;
A
#
# COMPACT_ATOMS: atom_id res chain seq x y z
N MET A 1 1.97 2.10 36.13
CA MET A 1 1.35 3.30 35.50
C MET A 1 0.36 2.81 34.46
N GLN A 2 -0.89 3.26 34.55
CA GLN A 2 -1.92 2.91 33.57
C GLN A 2 -1.54 3.59 32.24
N SER A 3 -1.42 2.80 31.17
CA SER A 3 -1.12 3.38 29.85
C SER A 3 -2.29 4.24 29.37
N ASN A 4 -1.98 5.43 28.84
CA ASN A 4 -3.01 6.30 28.29
C ASN A 4 -3.48 5.75 26.92
N ARG A 5 -4.59 5.01 26.91
CA ARG A 5 -5.18 4.39 25.69
C ARG A 5 -5.33 5.40 24.55
N THR A 6 -5.83 6.59 24.86
CA THR A 6 -6.06 7.63 23.85
C THR A 6 -4.75 8.15 23.26
N THR A 7 -3.74 8.41 24.07
CA THR A 7 -2.42 8.86 23.60
C THR A 7 -1.76 7.79 22.73
N LEU A 8 -1.79 6.52 23.14
CA LEU A 8 -1.23 5.41 22.35
C LEU A 8 -1.96 5.22 21.03
N MET A 9 -3.29 5.38 20.99
CA MET A 9 -4.09 5.32 19.77
C MET A 9 -3.66 6.41 18.77
N TRP A 10 -3.60 7.66 19.21
CA TRP A 10 -3.23 8.78 18.34
C TRP A 10 -1.75 8.78 17.96
N ALA A 11 -0.86 8.31 18.84
CA ALA A 11 0.54 8.06 18.47
C ALA A 11 0.64 7.00 17.37
N SER A 12 -0.11 5.91 17.49
CA SER A 12 -0.19 4.87 16.46
C SER A 12 -0.77 5.41 15.13
N PHE A 13 -1.80 6.25 15.18
CA PHE A 13 -2.36 6.93 14.02
C PHE A 13 -1.32 7.83 13.33
N LEU A 14 -0.54 8.59 14.11
CA LEU A 14 0.51 9.47 13.58
C LEU A 14 1.64 8.71 12.88
N THR A 15 1.91 7.43 13.24
CA THR A 15 2.89 6.63 12.49
C THR A 15 2.46 6.42 11.05
N LEU A 16 1.16 6.11 10.84
CA LEU A 16 0.60 5.91 9.51
C LEU A 16 0.46 7.22 8.73
N VAL A 17 0.13 8.32 9.42
CA VAL A 17 0.15 9.65 8.78
C VAL A 17 1.57 9.98 8.29
N ALA A 18 2.59 9.83 9.13
CA ALA A 18 3.98 10.08 8.73
C ALA A 18 4.44 9.18 7.57
N ALA A 19 4.07 7.90 7.60
CA ALA A 19 4.35 6.96 6.52
C ALA A 19 3.65 7.36 5.21
N GLY A 20 2.36 7.74 5.27
CA GLY A 20 1.59 8.21 4.11
C GLY A 20 2.15 9.50 3.51
N VAL A 21 2.48 10.49 4.33
CA VAL A 21 3.15 11.74 3.88
C VAL A 21 4.49 11.42 3.23
N GLY A 22 5.31 10.60 3.88
CA GLY A 22 6.61 10.20 3.35
C GLY A 22 6.52 9.42 2.03
N PHE A 23 5.49 8.60 1.84
CA PHE A 23 5.25 7.90 0.58
C PHE A 23 4.83 8.87 -0.54
N ALA A 24 3.83 9.71 -0.29
CA ALA A 24 3.31 10.65 -1.30
C ALA A 24 4.37 11.66 -1.76
N THR A 25 5.15 12.23 -0.83
CA THR A 25 6.22 13.20 -1.16
C THR A 25 7.37 12.55 -1.90
N ARG A 26 7.75 11.29 -1.60
CA ARG A 26 8.75 10.53 -2.38
C ARG A 26 8.26 10.25 -3.80
N ALA A 27 7.02 9.81 -3.95
CA ALA A 27 6.43 9.56 -5.26
C ALA A 27 6.44 10.82 -6.14
N ALA A 28 6.19 11.99 -5.54
CA ALA A 28 6.23 13.28 -6.22
C ALA A 28 7.65 13.77 -6.56
N SER A 29 8.71 13.18 -5.98
CA SER A 29 10.09 13.60 -6.23
C SER A 29 10.70 13.03 -7.52
N GLY A 30 10.02 12.11 -8.21
CA GLY A 30 10.54 11.44 -9.40
C GLY A 30 11.09 12.39 -10.49
N PRO A 31 10.33 13.41 -10.91
CA PRO A 31 10.82 14.38 -11.90
C PRO A 31 12.07 15.15 -11.43
N ALA A 32 12.12 15.52 -10.15
CA ALA A 32 13.29 16.20 -9.58
C ALA A 32 14.53 15.29 -9.58
N TRP A 33 14.38 14.01 -9.19
CA TRP A 33 15.49 13.05 -9.24
C TRP A 33 15.98 12.78 -10.67
N ALA A 34 15.04 12.72 -11.64
CA ALA A 34 15.40 12.57 -13.05
C ALA A 34 16.23 13.75 -13.56
N SER A 35 15.85 14.99 -13.22
CA SER A 35 16.54 16.19 -13.70
C SER A 35 17.84 16.49 -12.95
N GLU A 36 17.88 16.30 -11.62
CA GLU A 36 19.03 16.68 -10.79
C GLU A 36 20.14 15.62 -10.80
N PHE A 37 19.78 14.33 -10.87
CA PHE A 37 20.72 13.21 -10.76
C PHE A 37 20.84 12.39 -12.05
N ASN A 38 20.23 12.79 -13.15
CA ASN A 38 20.17 12.02 -14.40
C ASN A 38 19.62 10.59 -14.23
N ILE A 39 18.58 10.43 -13.38
CA ILE A 39 18.00 9.11 -13.09
C ILE A 39 16.89 8.78 -14.09
N PRO A 40 17.02 7.71 -14.90
CA PRO A 40 15.96 7.26 -15.80
C PRO A 40 14.70 6.81 -15.06
N SER A 41 13.52 6.95 -15.70
CA SER A 41 12.23 6.53 -15.13
C SER A 41 12.19 5.06 -14.70
N SER A 42 12.88 4.18 -15.42
CA SER A 42 13.02 2.76 -15.05
C SER A 42 13.76 2.56 -13.72
N THR A 43 14.83 3.35 -13.51
CA THR A 43 15.60 3.34 -12.26
C THR A 43 14.79 3.92 -11.10
N PHE A 44 14.00 4.97 -11.33
CA PHE A 44 13.04 5.47 -10.34
C PHE A 44 12.05 4.38 -9.92
N GLY A 45 11.47 3.66 -10.87
CA GLY A 45 10.58 2.53 -10.60
C GLY A 45 11.26 1.43 -9.76
N MET A 46 12.52 1.12 -10.03
CA MET A 46 13.31 0.16 -9.24
C MET A 46 13.52 0.66 -7.79
N ILE A 47 13.84 1.94 -7.60
CA ILE A 47 14.01 2.55 -6.28
C ILE A 47 12.69 2.45 -5.48
N MET A 48 11.58 2.86 -6.08
CA MET A 48 10.25 2.82 -5.42
C MET A 48 9.76 1.39 -5.16
N GLY A 49 10.08 0.45 -6.06
CA GLY A 49 9.72 -0.98 -5.92
C GLY A 49 10.37 -1.68 -4.73
N ALA A 50 11.56 -1.22 -4.29
CA ALA A 50 12.19 -1.73 -3.08
C ALA A 50 11.29 -1.58 -1.84
N GLY A 51 10.32 -0.64 -1.89
CA GLY A 51 9.41 -0.34 -0.80
C GLY A 51 8.48 -1.49 -0.43
N PHE A 52 7.85 -2.16 -1.39
CA PHE A 52 6.86 -3.19 -1.08
C PHE A 52 7.46 -4.45 -0.48
N LEU A 53 8.63 -4.88 -0.97
CA LEU A 53 9.31 -6.07 -0.46
C LEU A 53 9.80 -5.89 0.97
N GLY A 54 10.49 -4.79 1.24
CA GLY A 54 10.95 -4.46 2.57
C GLY A 54 9.78 -4.41 3.57
N PHE A 55 8.67 -3.77 3.19
CA PHE A 55 7.49 -3.71 4.02
C PHE A 55 6.93 -5.12 4.33
N GLY A 56 6.70 -5.95 3.31
CA GLY A 56 6.12 -7.30 3.47
C GLY A 56 6.97 -8.21 4.35
N VAL A 57 8.29 -8.18 4.19
CA VAL A 57 9.21 -8.98 5.00
C VAL A 57 9.24 -8.47 6.45
N PHE A 58 9.36 -7.16 6.65
CA PHE A 58 9.57 -6.60 7.98
C PHE A 58 8.28 -6.44 8.80
N ILE A 59 7.10 -6.43 8.20
CA ILE A 59 5.85 -6.57 8.99
C ILE A 59 5.77 -7.97 9.60
N PHE A 60 6.14 -9.04 8.87
CA PHE A 60 6.13 -10.40 9.40
C PHE A 60 7.20 -10.61 10.48
N LEU A 61 8.44 -10.26 10.18
CA LEU A 61 9.54 -10.34 11.15
C LEU A 61 9.27 -9.46 12.37
N GLY A 62 8.75 -8.25 12.16
CA GLY A 62 8.36 -7.32 13.22
C GLY A 62 7.29 -7.89 14.14
N GLY A 63 6.30 -8.63 13.61
CA GLY A 63 5.28 -9.31 14.40
C GLY A 63 5.86 -10.36 15.35
N LEU A 64 6.93 -11.03 14.94
CA LEU A 64 7.66 -11.94 15.81
C LEU A 64 8.54 -11.16 16.83
N LEU A 65 9.27 -10.16 16.36
CA LEU A 65 10.18 -9.37 17.20
C LEU A 65 9.44 -8.59 18.29
N VAL A 66 8.23 -8.07 18.01
CA VAL A 66 7.46 -7.32 19.00
C VAL A 66 7.06 -8.17 20.19
N GLU A 67 6.79 -9.44 19.99
CA GLU A 67 6.44 -10.37 21.08
C GLU A 67 7.57 -10.52 22.10
N PHE A 68 8.83 -10.44 21.69
CA PHE A 68 10.00 -10.56 22.56
C PHE A 68 10.51 -9.22 23.09
N PHE A 69 10.62 -8.21 22.22
CA PHE A 69 11.19 -6.90 22.57
C PHE A 69 10.16 -5.93 23.14
N GLY A 70 8.85 -6.17 22.90
CA GLY A 70 7.75 -5.33 23.30
C GLY A 70 7.48 -4.15 22.35
N TYR A 71 6.30 -3.60 22.44
CA TYR A 71 5.80 -2.52 21.58
C TYR A 71 6.69 -1.29 21.58
N LYS A 72 7.07 -0.80 22.77
CA LYS A 72 7.83 0.45 22.92
C LYS A 72 9.18 0.42 22.23
N LYS A 73 9.98 -0.62 22.46
CA LYS A 73 11.35 -0.72 21.92
C LYS A 73 11.33 -0.83 20.40
N LEU A 74 10.40 -1.63 19.86
CA LEU A 74 10.32 -1.82 18.42
C LEU A 74 9.77 -0.58 17.71
N LEU A 75 8.82 0.15 18.35
CA LEU A 75 8.32 1.41 17.83
C LEU A 75 9.40 2.50 17.82
N LEU A 76 10.20 2.60 18.88
CA LEU A 76 11.35 3.52 18.93
C LEU A 76 12.35 3.21 17.82
N LEU A 77 12.70 1.93 17.63
CA LEU A 77 13.57 1.52 16.53
C LEU A 77 13.02 1.94 15.17
N ALA A 78 11.73 1.70 14.92
CA ALA A 78 11.08 2.06 13.67
C ALA A 78 11.11 3.58 13.42
N VAL A 79 10.84 4.41 14.44
CA VAL A 79 10.90 5.88 14.32
C VAL A 79 12.33 6.34 14.02
N ILE A 80 13.34 5.77 14.69
CA ILE A 80 14.76 6.09 14.44
C ILE A 80 15.15 5.73 13.00
N LEU A 81 14.77 4.55 12.52
CA LEU A 81 15.04 4.12 11.14
C LEU A 81 14.34 5.05 10.11
N HIS A 82 13.13 5.51 10.42
CA HIS A 82 12.41 6.45 9.57
C HIS A 82 13.09 7.82 9.51
N LEU A 83 13.56 8.33 10.65
CA LEU A 83 14.37 9.56 10.70
C LEU A 83 15.68 9.39 9.92
N LEU A 84 16.34 8.24 10.04
CA LEU A 84 17.57 7.95 9.27
C LEU A 84 17.28 7.96 7.75
N SER A 85 16.18 7.34 7.31
CA SER A 85 15.73 7.42 5.91
C SER A 85 15.52 8.88 5.45
N ALA A 86 14.91 9.74 6.32
CA ALA A 86 14.73 11.15 6.01
C ALA A 86 16.07 11.89 5.88
N VAL A 87 17.02 11.62 6.78
CA VAL A 87 18.37 12.22 6.73
C VAL A 87 19.10 11.82 5.44
N MET A 88 19.03 10.54 5.03
CA MET A 88 19.64 10.08 3.78
C MET A 88 19.11 10.86 2.56
N LEU A 89 17.81 11.15 2.52
CA LEU A 89 17.21 11.94 1.44
C LEU A 89 17.60 13.43 1.53
N PHE A 90 17.67 13.95 2.75
CA PHE A 90 18.05 15.35 2.98
C PHE A 90 19.46 15.65 2.49
N VAL A 91 20.41 14.74 2.74
CA VAL A 91 21.81 14.93 2.35
C VAL A 91 22.13 14.51 0.91
N ALA A 92 21.19 13.87 0.20
CA ALA A 92 21.45 13.31 -1.12
C ALA A 92 21.97 14.33 -2.15
N PRO A 93 21.42 15.57 -2.28
CA PRO A 93 21.95 16.56 -3.20
C PRO A 93 23.39 16.98 -2.90
N THR A 94 23.70 17.20 -1.61
CA THR A 94 25.05 17.59 -1.18
C THR A 94 26.08 16.49 -1.47
N LEU A 95 25.74 15.24 -1.12
CA LEU A 95 26.61 14.09 -1.39
C LEU A 95 26.77 13.84 -2.89
N HIS A 96 25.72 14.06 -3.69
CA HIS A 96 25.83 13.95 -5.15
C HIS A 96 26.85 14.92 -5.71
N ALA A 97 26.79 16.20 -5.33
CA ALA A 97 27.72 17.23 -5.77
C ALA A 97 29.17 16.91 -5.35
N GLU A 98 29.40 16.47 -4.10
CA GLU A 98 30.70 16.04 -3.62
C GLU A 98 31.26 14.83 -4.40
N TRP A 99 30.40 13.86 -4.74
CA TRP A 99 30.79 12.73 -5.56
C TRP A 99 31.04 13.11 -7.01
N GLU A 100 30.27 14.05 -7.58
CA GLU A 100 30.49 14.52 -8.93
C GLU A 100 31.90 15.18 -9.07
N GLU A 101 32.28 15.99 -8.09
CA GLU A 101 33.62 16.61 -8.05
C GLU A 101 34.75 15.59 -7.85
N SER A 102 34.52 14.56 -7.02
CA SER A 102 35.58 13.64 -6.62
C SER A 102 35.77 12.43 -7.55
N VAL A 103 34.67 11.89 -8.12
CA VAL A 103 34.69 10.63 -8.90
C VAL A 103 34.00 10.74 -10.26
N GLY A 104 33.48 11.92 -10.63
CA GLY A 104 32.78 12.20 -11.89
C GLY A 104 31.31 11.80 -11.89
N ILE A 105 30.54 12.36 -12.83
CA ILE A 105 29.07 12.32 -12.89
C ILE A 105 28.51 10.89 -12.95
N GLU A 106 29.13 9.99 -13.72
CA GLU A 106 28.60 8.62 -13.87
C GLU A 106 28.64 7.84 -12.56
N LEU A 107 29.74 7.91 -11.82
CA LEU A 107 29.88 7.21 -10.53
C LEU A 107 29.08 7.94 -9.44
N ALA A 108 28.99 9.27 -9.48
CA ALA A 108 28.14 10.06 -8.60
C ALA A 108 26.66 9.66 -8.74
N THR A 109 26.16 9.58 -9.98
CA THR A 109 24.79 9.11 -10.25
C THR A 109 24.57 7.71 -9.69
N LYS A 110 25.49 6.77 -9.90
CA LYS A 110 25.39 5.39 -9.38
C LYS A 110 25.34 5.36 -7.85
N ASN A 111 26.19 6.15 -7.18
CA ASN A 111 26.22 6.27 -5.73
C ASN A 111 24.92 6.87 -5.19
N THR A 112 24.40 7.90 -5.86
CA THR A 112 23.14 8.55 -5.51
C THR A 112 21.94 7.60 -5.68
N VAL A 113 21.88 6.84 -6.78
CA VAL A 113 20.88 5.79 -6.97
C VAL A 113 20.91 4.77 -5.82
N SER A 114 22.12 4.35 -5.40
CA SER A 114 22.28 3.44 -4.27
C SER A 114 21.79 4.08 -2.96
N LEU A 115 22.13 5.34 -2.69
CA LEU A 115 21.67 6.08 -1.51
C LEU A 115 20.15 6.19 -1.47
N LEU A 116 19.52 6.58 -2.58
CA LEU A 116 18.07 6.70 -2.70
C LEU A 116 17.38 5.34 -2.54
N TYR A 117 17.91 4.28 -3.16
CA TYR A 117 17.42 2.91 -3.02
C TYR A 117 17.40 2.47 -1.55
N TRP A 118 18.54 2.61 -0.85
CA TRP A 118 18.63 2.23 0.55
C TRP A 118 17.78 3.10 1.48
N SER A 119 17.61 4.40 1.16
CA SER A 119 16.70 5.27 1.89
C SER A 119 15.24 4.78 1.76
N VAL A 120 14.79 4.44 0.55
CA VAL A 120 13.42 3.93 0.31
C VAL A 120 13.25 2.54 0.92
N PHE A 121 14.24 1.67 0.82
CA PHE A 121 14.23 0.36 1.49
C PHE A 121 14.11 0.52 3.01
N LEU A 122 14.89 1.40 3.62
CA LEU A 122 14.84 1.67 5.05
C LEU A 122 13.49 2.26 5.49
N PHE A 123 12.90 3.15 4.66
CA PHE A 123 11.54 3.63 4.86
C PHE A 123 10.52 2.49 4.87
N SER A 124 10.66 1.51 3.99
CA SER A 124 9.76 0.37 3.94
C SER A 124 9.94 -0.58 5.13
N VAL A 125 11.17 -0.77 5.59
CA VAL A 125 11.46 -1.51 6.83
C VAL A 125 10.73 -0.89 8.01
N CYS A 126 10.86 0.44 8.21
CA CYS A 126 10.18 1.09 9.32
C CYS A 126 8.65 1.06 9.18
N ALA A 127 8.10 1.18 7.98
CA ALA A 127 6.67 1.06 7.74
C ALA A 127 6.15 -0.35 8.12
N GLY A 128 6.88 -1.41 7.78
CA GLY A 128 6.57 -2.78 8.20
C GLY A 128 6.63 -2.95 9.73
N LEU A 129 7.66 -2.41 10.37
CA LEU A 129 7.78 -2.43 11.82
C LEU A 129 6.67 -1.61 12.52
N TYR A 130 6.25 -0.48 11.95
CA TYR A 130 5.09 0.26 12.47
C TYR A 130 3.86 -0.63 12.52
N GLU A 131 3.45 -1.21 11.41
CA GLU A 131 2.24 -2.03 11.38
C GLU A 131 2.36 -3.28 12.26
N ALA A 132 3.52 -3.88 12.37
CA ALA A 132 3.77 -5.00 13.28
C ALA A 132 3.55 -4.62 14.76
N VAL A 133 3.75 -3.34 15.12
CA VAL A 133 3.57 -2.83 16.48
C VAL A 133 2.16 -2.28 16.70
N ILE A 134 1.70 -1.35 15.82
CA ILE A 134 0.50 -0.56 16.09
C ILE A 134 -0.79 -1.36 15.97
N ASN A 135 -0.84 -2.34 15.07
CA ASN A 135 -2.04 -3.17 14.89
C ASN A 135 -2.36 -4.00 16.15
N PRO A 136 -1.44 -4.85 16.66
CA PRO A 136 -1.72 -5.60 17.87
C PRO A 136 -1.80 -4.71 19.13
N LEU A 137 -1.09 -3.58 19.16
CA LEU A 137 -1.21 -2.61 20.25
C LEU A 137 -2.63 -2.05 20.33
N VAL A 138 -3.18 -1.54 19.21
CA VAL A 138 -4.53 -0.97 19.17
C VAL A 138 -5.58 -2.05 19.43
N GLY A 139 -5.44 -3.24 18.84
CA GLY A 139 -6.33 -4.38 19.15
C GLY A 139 -6.33 -4.72 20.65
N LYS A 140 -5.18 -4.60 21.32
CA LYS A 140 -5.03 -4.90 22.74
C LYS A 140 -5.61 -3.82 23.67
N ILE A 141 -5.46 -2.55 23.33
CA ILE A 141 -5.96 -1.45 24.16
C ILE A 141 -7.47 -1.18 23.96
N TYR A 142 -8.04 -1.71 22.87
CA TYR A 142 -9.49 -1.64 22.58
C TYR A 142 -10.08 -3.00 22.22
N PRO A 143 -9.98 -4.01 23.10
CA PRO A 143 -10.42 -5.37 22.80
C PRO A 143 -11.93 -5.45 22.53
N GLU A 144 -12.71 -4.58 23.13
CA GLU A 144 -14.17 -4.49 23.00
C GLU A 144 -14.65 -3.99 21.63
N ASN A 145 -13.80 -3.28 20.88
CA ASN A 145 -14.15 -2.66 19.59
C ASN A 145 -12.97 -2.64 18.58
N GLN A 146 -12.25 -3.76 18.46
CA GLN A 146 -11.04 -3.86 17.63
C GLN A 146 -11.30 -3.43 16.18
N THR A 147 -12.37 -3.91 15.56
CA THR A 147 -12.73 -3.55 14.18
C THR A 147 -12.90 -2.04 14.00
N HIS A 148 -13.53 -1.34 14.95
CA HIS A 148 -13.69 0.11 14.87
C HIS A 148 -12.36 0.86 14.99
N TYR A 149 -11.59 0.58 16.02
CA TYR A 149 -10.36 1.31 16.29
C TYR A 149 -9.23 1.00 15.31
N LEU A 150 -9.16 -0.22 14.76
CA LEU A 150 -8.24 -0.54 13.68
C LEU A 150 -8.61 0.17 12.37
N ASN A 151 -9.89 0.36 12.08
CA ASN A 151 -10.30 1.19 10.94
C ASN A 151 -9.91 2.67 11.14
N ILE A 152 -10.12 3.24 12.34
CA ILE A 152 -9.65 4.61 12.65
C ILE A 152 -8.12 4.68 12.54
N LEU A 153 -7.39 3.74 13.11
CA LEU A 153 -5.94 3.67 13.00
C LEU A 153 -5.49 3.77 11.54
N HIS A 154 -6.06 2.91 10.70
CA HIS A 154 -5.69 2.85 9.29
C HIS A 154 -6.22 4.01 8.44
N ALA A 155 -7.11 4.87 8.95
CA ALA A 155 -7.42 6.16 8.33
C ALA A 155 -6.18 7.09 8.29
N GLY A 156 -5.19 6.86 9.16
CA GLY A 156 -3.93 7.60 9.15
C GLY A 156 -3.18 7.51 7.82
N TRP A 157 -3.17 6.35 7.16
CA TRP A 157 -2.51 6.18 5.86
C TRP A 157 -3.09 7.07 4.75
N PRO A 158 -4.39 6.96 4.36
CA PRO A 158 -4.95 7.85 3.36
C PRO A 158 -4.94 9.33 3.80
N GLY A 159 -5.07 9.62 5.10
CA GLY A 159 -4.87 10.97 5.63
C GLY A 159 -3.47 11.50 5.35
N GLY A 160 -2.46 10.67 5.54
CA GLY A 160 -1.07 10.99 5.21
C GLY A 160 -0.83 11.19 3.72
N LEU A 161 -1.44 10.35 2.86
CA LEU A 161 -1.38 10.52 1.40
C LEU A 161 -1.96 11.87 0.95
N ILE A 162 -3.09 12.28 1.51
CA ILE A 162 -3.73 13.57 1.21
C ILE A 162 -2.82 14.73 1.63
N VAL A 163 -2.32 14.70 2.88
CA VAL A 163 -1.41 15.75 3.39
C VAL A 163 -0.12 15.81 2.56
N GLY A 164 0.50 14.67 2.27
CA GLY A 164 1.71 14.59 1.46
C GLY A 164 1.50 15.05 0.02
N GLY A 165 0.36 14.70 -0.59
CA GLY A 165 -0.04 15.18 -1.93
C GLY A 165 -0.23 16.69 -1.96
N ILE A 166 -0.90 17.27 -0.95
CA ILE A 166 -1.06 18.72 -0.81
C ILE A 166 0.30 19.41 -0.62
N LEU A 167 1.18 18.87 0.23
CA LEU A 167 2.53 19.40 0.42
C LEU A 167 3.33 19.39 -0.89
N ALA A 168 3.26 18.29 -1.65
CA ALA A 168 3.91 18.19 -2.94
C ALA A 168 3.35 19.22 -3.95
N ALA A 169 2.03 19.38 -4.02
CA ALA A 169 1.38 20.37 -4.89
C ALA A 169 1.70 21.81 -4.49
N CYS A 170 1.80 22.10 -3.20
CA CYS A 170 2.11 23.45 -2.72
C CYS A 170 3.58 23.85 -2.91
N PHE A 171 4.51 22.89 -2.84
CA PHE A 171 5.91 23.23 -2.63
C PHE A 171 6.90 22.48 -3.54
N GLN A 172 6.55 21.36 -4.14
CA GLN A 172 7.54 20.43 -4.72
C GLN A 172 7.58 20.45 -6.25
N ASN A 173 6.48 20.74 -6.91
CA ASN A 173 6.37 20.68 -8.37
C ASN A 173 6.75 22.00 -9.05
N ASP A 174 7.08 21.95 -10.35
CA ASP A 174 7.37 23.16 -11.15
C ASP A 174 6.15 24.11 -11.23
N THR A 175 4.93 23.56 -11.08
CA THR A 175 3.68 24.29 -11.00
C THR A 175 3.20 24.47 -9.56
N ALA A 176 4.13 24.65 -8.61
CA ALA A 176 3.79 24.77 -7.18
C ALA A 176 2.78 25.89 -6.91
N TRP A 177 1.74 25.59 -6.14
CA TRP A 177 0.65 26.52 -5.86
C TRP A 177 1.06 27.72 -4.99
N ILE A 178 2.08 27.54 -4.15
CA ILE A 178 2.53 28.57 -3.21
C ILE A 178 3.93 29.04 -3.58
N VAL A 179 4.93 28.17 -3.43
CA VAL A 179 6.34 28.43 -3.74
C VAL A 179 7.08 27.13 -3.96
N LYS A 180 7.92 27.08 -4.99
CA LYS A 180 8.79 25.93 -5.21
C LYS A 180 9.95 26.00 -4.23
N ILE A 181 10.13 24.94 -3.43
CA ILE A 181 11.32 24.73 -2.59
C ILE A 181 12.05 23.48 -3.06
N PRO A 182 13.34 23.32 -2.72
CA PRO A 182 14.08 22.10 -3.04
C PRO A 182 13.32 20.85 -2.53
N TRP A 183 13.22 19.83 -3.38
CA TRP A 183 12.43 18.62 -3.10
C TRP A 183 12.81 17.92 -1.79
N HIS A 184 14.11 17.92 -1.44
CA HIS A 184 14.62 17.31 -0.22
C HIS A 184 14.12 18.03 1.05
N LEU A 185 13.91 19.37 1.00
CA LEU A 185 13.31 20.14 2.08
C LEU A 185 11.80 19.83 2.18
N ALA A 186 11.09 19.85 1.04
CA ALA A 186 9.67 19.54 1.01
C ALA A 186 9.41 18.11 1.52
N LEU A 187 10.21 17.15 1.06
CA LEU A 187 10.07 15.75 1.40
C LEU A 187 10.33 15.48 2.88
N THR A 188 11.27 16.20 3.51
CA THR A 188 11.62 15.96 4.92
C THR A 188 10.68 16.63 5.93
N THR A 189 9.65 17.35 5.48
CA THR A 189 8.68 18.01 6.39
C THR A 189 8.00 17.03 7.35
N TYR A 190 7.79 15.76 6.96
CA TYR A 190 7.25 14.75 7.85
C TYR A 190 8.18 14.39 9.03
N ALA A 191 9.46 14.74 8.97
CA ALA A 191 10.38 14.52 10.08
C ALA A 191 9.94 15.25 11.36
N ILE A 192 9.24 16.38 11.22
CA ILE A 192 8.64 17.10 12.37
C ILE A 192 7.64 16.18 13.08
N VAL A 193 6.78 15.50 12.33
CA VAL A 193 5.80 14.54 12.87
C VAL A 193 6.52 13.40 13.59
N LEU A 194 7.63 12.91 13.01
CA LEU A 194 8.43 11.83 13.61
C LEU A 194 9.10 12.25 14.91
N VAL A 195 9.60 13.48 15.00
CA VAL A 195 10.17 14.00 16.27
C VAL A 195 9.11 14.10 17.35
N VAL A 196 7.91 14.62 17.03
CA VAL A 196 6.78 14.65 17.97
C VAL A 196 6.41 13.24 18.42
N LEU A 197 6.31 12.31 17.48
CA LEU A 197 6.03 10.89 17.76
C LEU A 197 7.11 10.27 18.67
N LEU A 198 8.38 10.53 18.39
CA LEU A 198 9.50 10.05 19.21
C LEU A 198 9.36 10.51 20.66
N LEU A 199 9.06 11.79 20.89
CA LEU A 199 8.87 12.35 22.22
C LEU A 199 7.68 11.72 22.96
N ILE A 200 6.57 11.45 22.25
CA ILE A 200 5.41 10.76 22.83
C ILE A 200 5.80 9.33 23.21
N VAL A 201 6.44 8.58 22.31
CA VAL A 201 6.80 7.17 22.55
C VAL A 201 7.80 7.03 23.69
N ILE A 202 8.76 7.95 23.83
CA ILE A 202 9.71 7.94 24.96
C ILE A 202 8.97 8.12 26.31
N LYS A 203 7.98 9.01 26.34
CA LYS A 203 7.27 9.41 27.56
C LYS A 203 6.23 8.40 28.02
N GLU A 204 5.51 7.77 27.08
CA GLU A 204 4.40 6.87 27.37
C GLU A 204 4.85 5.47 27.83
N SER A 205 4.02 4.86 28.66
CA SER A 205 4.13 3.46 29.03
C SER A 205 3.28 2.61 28.11
N PHE A 206 3.78 1.43 27.72
CA PHE A 206 3.13 0.51 26.80
C PHE A 206 2.72 -0.77 27.56
N PRO A 207 1.61 -1.43 27.15
CA PRO A 207 1.22 -2.70 27.73
C PRO A 207 2.19 -3.80 27.30
N ASP A 208 2.31 -4.86 28.12
CA ASP A 208 3.09 -6.05 27.76
C ASP A 208 2.48 -6.79 26.57
N THR A 209 3.28 -7.48 25.79
CA THR A 209 2.81 -8.38 24.73
C THR A 209 2.22 -9.68 25.30
N VAL A 210 1.71 -10.55 24.44
CA VAL A 210 1.20 -11.85 24.88
C VAL A 210 2.32 -12.69 25.47
N SER A 211 3.48 -12.70 24.82
CA SER A 211 4.69 -13.44 25.28
C SER A 211 5.29 -12.89 26.57
N GLN A 212 5.22 -11.58 26.79
CA GLN A 212 5.73 -10.94 28.00
C GLN A 212 4.86 -11.19 29.25
N ARG A 213 3.55 -11.42 29.07
CA ARG A 213 2.62 -11.68 30.19
C ARG A 213 2.70 -13.07 30.78
N GLY A 214 3.11 -14.06 30.01
CA GLY A 214 3.03 -15.42 30.53
C GLY A 214 3.80 -16.46 29.71
N ASN A 215 5.09 -16.59 29.81
CA ASN A 215 5.90 -17.72 29.27
C ASN A 215 5.30 -18.50 28.08
N VAL A 216 4.65 -17.79 27.15
CA VAL A 216 4.02 -18.39 25.98
C VAL A 216 5.11 -18.98 25.10
N LYS A 217 5.01 -20.28 24.82
CA LYS A 217 5.97 -20.95 23.95
C LYS A 217 5.87 -20.35 22.54
N VAL A 218 7.00 -20.14 21.89
CA VAL A 218 7.05 -19.60 20.51
C VAL A 218 6.10 -20.35 19.55
N ILE A 219 6.00 -21.67 19.72
CA ILE A 219 5.11 -22.51 18.89
C ILE A 219 3.62 -22.09 19.02
N THR A 220 3.20 -21.57 20.16
CA THR A 220 1.83 -21.10 20.37
C THR A 220 1.53 -19.87 19.53
N LEU A 221 2.52 -19.01 19.29
CA LEU A 221 2.36 -17.83 18.41
C LEU A 221 2.04 -18.24 16.97
N PHE A 222 2.52 -19.42 16.55
CA PHE A 222 2.25 -19.97 15.23
C PHE A 222 1.01 -20.87 15.15
N SER A 223 0.28 -21.05 16.26
CA SER A 223 -0.90 -21.92 16.30
C SER A 223 -2.01 -21.53 15.34
N CYS A 224 -2.12 -20.24 14.99
CA CYS A 224 -3.09 -19.76 14.00
C CYS A 224 -2.92 -20.43 12.63
N PHE A 225 -1.69 -20.79 12.21
CA PHE A 225 -1.41 -21.44 10.94
C PHE A 225 -1.94 -22.89 10.85
N ALA A 226 -2.29 -23.51 11.97
CA ALA A 226 -2.95 -24.80 11.98
C ALA A 226 -4.46 -24.71 11.71
N SER A 227 -5.02 -23.49 11.65
CA SER A 227 -6.44 -23.24 11.42
C SER A 227 -6.74 -23.01 9.94
N VAL A 228 -7.59 -23.88 9.34
CA VAL A 228 -8.02 -23.70 7.94
C VAL A 228 -8.67 -22.33 7.71
N PRO A 229 -9.59 -21.82 8.57
CA PRO A 229 -10.10 -20.46 8.42
C PRO A 229 -9.01 -19.38 8.41
N PHE A 230 -7.94 -19.52 9.20
CA PHE A 230 -6.82 -18.58 9.16
C PHE A 230 -6.06 -18.59 7.83
N LEU A 231 -5.83 -19.78 7.27
CA LEU A 231 -5.19 -19.89 5.96
C LEU A 231 -6.05 -19.26 4.85
N VAL A 232 -7.38 -19.40 4.94
CA VAL A 232 -8.31 -18.68 4.06
C VAL A 232 -8.18 -17.16 4.26
N LEU A 233 -8.09 -16.67 5.50
CA LEU A 233 -7.88 -15.23 5.76
C LEU A 233 -6.55 -14.73 5.16
N ILE A 234 -5.46 -15.50 5.22
CA ILE A 234 -4.18 -15.17 4.56
C ILE A 234 -4.37 -14.98 3.05
N VAL A 235 -5.04 -15.93 2.39
CA VAL A 235 -5.31 -15.82 0.95
C VAL A 235 -6.19 -14.63 0.64
N MET A 236 -7.27 -14.41 1.42
CA MET A 236 -8.14 -13.25 1.22
C MET A 236 -7.39 -11.93 1.42
N HIS A 237 -6.49 -11.85 2.41
CA HIS A 237 -5.71 -10.63 2.64
C HIS A 237 -4.66 -10.38 1.55
N ALA A 238 -4.08 -11.44 0.99
CA ALA A 238 -3.24 -11.34 -0.20
C ALA A 238 -4.01 -10.74 -1.38
N LEU A 239 -5.25 -11.18 -1.62
CA LEU A 239 -6.13 -10.62 -2.66
C LEU A 239 -6.55 -9.16 -2.35
N ILE A 240 -6.73 -8.80 -1.08
CA ILE A 240 -6.97 -7.40 -0.67
C ILE A 240 -5.76 -6.54 -1.04
N GLY A 241 -4.53 -6.97 -0.73
CA GLY A 241 -3.31 -6.26 -1.11
C GLY A 241 -3.21 -6.05 -2.62
N TYR A 242 -3.47 -7.10 -3.41
CA TYR A 242 -3.53 -7.00 -4.87
C TYR A 242 -4.52 -5.92 -5.32
N MET A 243 -5.77 -5.99 -4.84
CA MET A 243 -6.87 -5.15 -5.30
C MET A 243 -6.74 -3.70 -4.79
N GLU A 244 -6.53 -3.50 -3.48
CA GLU A 244 -6.49 -2.15 -2.88
C GLU A 244 -5.21 -1.41 -3.30
N LEU A 245 -4.04 -1.93 -2.95
CA LEU A 245 -2.77 -1.24 -3.18
C LEU A 245 -2.31 -1.34 -4.64
N GLY A 246 -2.61 -2.46 -5.32
CA GLY A 246 -2.29 -2.63 -6.73
C GLY A 246 -3.05 -1.63 -7.59
N VAL A 247 -4.38 -1.51 -7.43
CA VAL A 247 -5.17 -0.53 -8.17
C VAL A 247 -4.77 0.90 -7.83
N ASP A 248 -4.54 1.22 -6.54
CA ASP A 248 -4.13 2.57 -6.14
C ASP A 248 -2.79 2.99 -6.75
N SER A 249 -1.85 2.06 -6.89
CA SER A 249 -0.55 2.32 -7.54
C SER A 249 -0.67 2.60 -9.04
N TRP A 250 -1.73 2.13 -9.70
CA TRP A 250 -1.98 2.30 -11.13
C TRP A 250 -3.10 3.29 -11.45
N GLN A 251 -3.88 3.72 -10.46
CA GLN A 251 -5.10 4.52 -10.67
C GLN A 251 -4.85 5.79 -11.49
N THR A 252 -3.80 6.53 -11.18
CA THR A 252 -3.43 7.74 -11.92
C THR A 252 -3.18 7.44 -13.40
N ARG A 253 -2.37 6.40 -13.69
CA ARG A 253 -2.04 6.03 -15.06
C ARG A 253 -3.24 5.47 -15.82
N LEU A 254 -4.08 4.65 -15.18
CA LEU A 254 -5.28 4.08 -15.82
C LEU A 254 -6.33 5.14 -16.18
N MET A 255 -6.27 6.31 -15.57
CA MET A 255 -7.21 7.41 -15.75
C MET A 255 -6.61 8.63 -16.50
N GLU A 256 -5.34 8.55 -16.96
CA GLU A 256 -4.61 9.73 -17.47
C GLU A 256 -5.23 10.38 -18.71
N ASN A 257 -5.91 9.61 -19.57
CA ASN A 257 -6.60 10.15 -20.74
C ASN A 257 -8.07 10.49 -20.49
N LEU A 258 -8.61 10.13 -19.31
CA LEU A 258 -10.02 10.28 -18.99
C LEU A 258 -10.29 11.53 -18.12
N VAL A 259 -9.26 11.97 -17.37
CA VAL A 259 -9.34 13.11 -16.46
C VAL A 259 -8.06 13.92 -16.61
N ASP A 260 -8.15 15.22 -16.90
CA ASP A 260 -7.01 16.11 -17.15
C ASP A 260 -5.94 16.05 -16.06
N ASN A 261 -6.36 15.87 -14.80
CA ASN A 261 -5.46 15.63 -13.68
C ASN A 261 -5.90 14.36 -12.95
N SER A 262 -5.46 13.21 -13.44
CA SER A 262 -5.88 11.90 -12.95
C SER A 262 -5.50 11.63 -11.47
N VAL A 263 -4.49 12.33 -10.93
CA VAL A 263 -4.13 12.28 -9.49
C VAL A 263 -5.31 12.68 -8.60
N VAL A 264 -6.20 13.55 -9.08
CA VAL A 264 -7.39 13.98 -8.33
C VAL A 264 -8.31 12.81 -8.01
N VAL A 265 -8.39 11.80 -8.88
CA VAL A 265 -9.21 10.59 -8.62
C VAL A 265 -8.64 9.80 -7.44
N LEU A 266 -7.31 9.65 -7.36
CA LEU A 266 -6.64 8.99 -6.24
C LEU A 266 -6.83 9.76 -4.92
N ILE A 267 -6.66 11.09 -4.95
CA ILE A 267 -6.88 11.96 -3.77
C ILE A 267 -8.34 11.84 -3.30
N TYR A 268 -9.29 11.87 -4.23
CA TYR A 268 -10.71 11.76 -3.94
C TYR A 268 -11.07 10.40 -3.30
N THR A 269 -10.62 9.29 -3.88
CA THR A 269 -10.87 7.97 -3.30
C THR A 269 -10.19 7.78 -1.96
N SER A 270 -9.00 8.37 -1.76
CA SER A 270 -8.29 8.39 -0.47
C SER A 270 -9.04 9.21 0.58
N PHE A 271 -9.63 10.35 0.19
CA PHE A 271 -10.45 11.17 1.08
C PHE A 271 -11.72 10.43 1.53
N LEU A 272 -12.40 9.77 0.61
CA LEU A 272 -13.55 8.92 0.95
C LEU A 272 -13.14 7.79 1.90
N MET A 273 -12.05 7.09 1.60
CA MET A 273 -11.53 6.02 2.45
C MET A 273 -11.17 6.54 3.84
N PHE A 274 -10.48 7.67 3.95
CA PHE A 274 -10.18 8.35 5.21
C PHE A 274 -11.46 8.59 6.01
N THR A 275 -12.45 9.22 5.41
CA THR A 275 -13.71 9.59 6.08
C THR A 275 -14.51 8.36 6.52
N LEU A 276 -14.68 7.39 5.63
CA LEU A 276 -15.50 6.19 5.88
C LEU A 276 -14.97 5.33 7.04
N ARG A 277 -13.66 5.26 7.21
CA ARG A 277 -13.03 4.45 8.27
C ARG A 277 -13.43 4.87 9.69
N PHE A 278 -13.82 6.13 9.90
CA PHE A 278 -14.36 6.57 11.19
C PHE A 278 -15.75 6.02 11.50
N PHE A 279 -16.48 5.54 10.50
CA PHE A 279 -17.83 4.99 10.64
C PHE A 279 -17.88 3.45 10.62
N ALA A 280 -16.72 2.77 10.64
CA ALA A 280 -16.65 1.31 10.56
C ALA A 280 -17.37 0.62 11.72
N GLY A 281 -17.29 1.16 12.95
CA GLY A 281 -17.89 0.54 14.14
C GLY A 281 -19.40 0.32 14.01
N PRO A 282 -20.22 1.36 13.80
CA PRO A 282 -21.67 1.23 13.63
C PRO A 282 -22.07 0.26 12.50
N ILE A 283 -21.27 0.17 11.43
CA ILE A 283 -21.53 -0.74 10.31
C ILE A 283 -21.19 -2.18 10.70
N ALA A 284 -20.02 -2.39 11.32
CA ALA A 284 -19.56 -3.72 11.76
C ALA A 284 -20.49 -4.33 12.84
N HIS A 285 -21.07 -3.50 13.73
CA HIS A 285 -22.04 -3.99 14.70
C HIS A 285 -23.32 -4.56 14.05
N LYS A 286 -23.72 -4.06 12.88
CA LYS A 286 -24.90 -4.56 12.16
C LYS A 286 -24.60 -5.77 11.28
N LEU A 287 -23.45 -5.81 10.62
CA LEU A 287 -23.10 -6.78 9.60
C LEU A 287 -22.17 -7.89 10.12
N ASN A 288 -21.60 -7.78 11.30
CA ASN A 288 -20.36 -8.39 11.81
C ASN A 288 -19.14 -8.14 10.89
N PRO A 289 -17.88 -8.34 11.34
CA PRO A 289 -16.69 -8.04 10.54
C PRO A 289 -16.63 -8.81 9.20
N ILE A 290 -16.98 -10.09 9.17
CA ILE A 290 -16.96 -10.90 7.93
C ILE A 290 -18.04 -10.42 6.95
N GLY A 291 -19.23 -10.05 7.45
CA GLY A 291 -20.31 -9.47 6.64
C GLY A 291 -19.92 -8.13 6.03
N LEU A 292 -19.21 -7.28 6.80
CA LEU A 292 -18.66 -6.03 6.28
C LEU A 292 -17.67 -6.29 5.14
N LEU A 293 -16.73 -7.26 5.29
CA LEU A 293 -15.78 -7.66 4.26
C LEU A 293 -16.47 -8.18 2.99
N PHE A 294 -17.53 -8.99 3.15
CA PHE A 294 -18.33 -9.49 2.04
C PHE A 294 -18.99 -8.37 1.24
N VAL A 295 -19.72 -7.48 1.92
CA VAL A 295 -20.39 -6.33 1.27
C VAL A 295 -19.37 -5.40 0.61
N SER A 296 -18.26 -5.10 1.28
CA SER A 296 -17.15 -4.31 0.74
C SER A 296 -16.59 -4.92 -0.55
N SER A 297 -16.43 -6.25 -0.60
CA SER A 297 -15.97 -6.92 -1.81
C SER A 297 -16.96 -6.77 -2.97
N LEU A 298 -18.27 -6.90 -2.72
CA LEU A 298 -19.29 -6.69 -3.76
C LEU A 298 -19.33 -5.25 -4.29
N LEU A 299 -19.17 -4.26 -3.41
CA LEU A 299 -19.09 -2.85 -3.82
C LEU A 299 -17.82 -2.59 -4.65
N ALA A 300 -16.69 -3.21 -4.29
CA ALA A 300 -15.45 -3.13 -5.06
C ALA A 300 -15.60 -3.75 -6.46
N VAL A 301 -16.26 -4.91 -6.58
CA VAL A 301 -16.63 -5.51 -7.88
C VAL A 301 -17.41 -4.53 -8.73
N GLY A 302 -18.51 -3.98 -8.17
CA GLY A 302 -19.36 -3.03 -8.88
C GLY A 302 -18.60 -1.78 -9.32
N GLY A 303 -17.75 -1.22 -8.45
CA GLY A 303 -16.95 -0.05 -8.74
C GLY A 303 -15.93 -0.28 -9.86
N LEU A 304 -15.17 -1.39 -9.80
CA LEU A 304 -14.18 -1.73 -10.82
C LEU A 304 -14.84 -2.07 -12.17
N LEU A 305 -15.94 -2.81 -12.17
CA LEU A 305 -16.69 -3.10 -13.39
C LEU A 305 -17.25 -1.82 -14.01
N TRP A 306 -17.79 -0.89 -13.19
CA TRP A 306 -18.28 0.37 -13.70
C TRP A 306 -17.15 1.24 -14.28
N LEU A 307 -16.01 1.37 -13.56
CA LEU A 307 -14.81 2.05 -14.08
C LEU A 307 -14.24 1.41 -15.35
N SER A 308 -14.52 0.14 -15.60
CA SER A 308 -14.07 -0.56 -16.81
C SER A 308 -14.95 -0.32 -18.05
N THR A 309 -16.07 0.39 -17.90
CA THR A 309 -16.95 0.73 -19.04
C THR A 309 -16.47 1.99 -19.78
N GLU A 310 -17.04 2.25 -20.96
CA GLU A 310 -16.83 3.53 -21.64
C GLU A 310 -17.62 4.61 -20.94
N ILE A 311 -16.89 5.58 -20.34
CA ILE A 311 -17.49 6.68 -19.59
C ILE A 311 -17.13 8.00 -20.29
N GLY A 312 -18.14 8.64 -20.89
CA GLY A 312 -18.00 9.94 -21.57
C GLY A 312 -18.08 11.16 -20.63
N SER A 313 -18.17 10.96 -19.31
CA SER A 313 -18.36 12.04 -18.34
C SER A 313 -17.49 11.89 -17.12
N VAL A 314 -16.72 12.93 -16.79
CA VAL A 314 -15.88 12.98 -15.58
C VAL A 314 -16.71 12.76 -14.30
N LEU A 315 -17.96 13.30 -14.25
CA LEU A 315 -18.85 13.09 -13.10
C LEU A 315 -19.18 11.61 -12.89
N VAL A 316 -19.37 10.84 -13.97
CA VAL A 316 -19.67 9.41 -13.91
C VAL A 316 -18.43 8.63 -13.50
N ILE A 317 -17.21 9.05 -13.89
CA ILE A 317 -15.94 8.48 -13.39
C ILE A 317 -15.87 8.63 -11.87
N PHE A 318 -16.14 9.83 -11.34
CA PHE A 318 -16.16 10.07 -9.89
C PHE A 318 -17.26 9.28 -9.17
N ALA A 319 -18.42 9.08 -9.77
CA ALA A 319 -19.46 8.22 -9.20
C ALA A 319 -19.03 6.74 -9.13
N ALA A 320 -18.41 6.22 -10.19
CA ALA A 320 -17.87 4.86 -10.21
C ALA A 320 -16.68 4.70 -9.23
N ALA A 321 -15.80 5.70 -9.16
CA ALA A 321 -14.70 5.75 -8.19
C ALA A 321 -15.22 5.82 -6.74
N THR A 322 -16.36 6.50 -6.49
CA THR A 322 -17.03 6.50 -5.19
C THR A 322 -17.45 5.08 -4.79
N LEU A 323 -18.11 4.36 -5.70
CA LEU A 323 -18.54 2.99 -5.43
C LEU A 323 -17.33 2.08 -5.11
N TYR A 324 -16.25 2.21 -5.87
CA TYR A 324 -15.00 1.50 -5.61
C TYR A 324 -14.40 1.89 -4.26
N ALA A 325 -14.35 3.17 -3.91
CA ALA A 325 -13.82 3.67 -2.64
C ALA A 325 -14.61 3.12 -1.44
N PHE A 326 -15.95 3.05 -1.52
CA PHE A 326 -16.79 2.41 -0.51
C PHE A 326 -16.45 0.92 -0.37
N GLY A 327 -16.16 0.25 -1.48
CA GLY A 327 -15.76 -1.16 -1.48
C GLY A 327 -14.41 -1.40 -0.81
N LYS A 328 -13.39 -0.61 -1.10
CA LYS A 328 -12.03 -0.84 -0.59
C LYS A 328 -11.82 -0.33 0.85
N ALA A 329 -12.61 0.65 1.32
CA ALA A 329 -12.32 1.40 2.53
C ALA A 329 -12.09 0.56 3.79
N PHE A 330 -12.84 -0.54 3.95
CA PHE A 330 -12.87 -1.32 5.18
C PHE A 330 -12.07 -2.63 5.13
N LEU A 331 -11.58 -3.04 3.94
CA LEU A 331 -11.05 -4.39 3.74
C LEU A 331 -9.79 -4.66 4.58
N TRP A 332 -8.76 -3.85 4.42
CA TRP A 332 -7.48 -4.06 5.11
C TRP A 332 -7.61 -4.06 6.63
N PRO A 333 -8.11 -2.99 7.28
CA PRO A 333 -8.15 -2.92 8.74
C PRO A 333 -9.13 -3.91 9.37
N THR A 334 -10.26 -4.21 8.71
CA THR A 334 -11.23 -5.17 9.22
C THR A 334 -10.68 -6.60 9.20
N MET A 335 -9.88 -6.96 8.19
CA MET A 335 -9.20 -8.26 8.17
C MET A 335 -8.20 -8.43 9.31
N LEU A 336 -7.42 -7.38 9.60
CA LEU A 336 -6.51 -7.39 10.75
C LEU A 336 -7.29 -7.53 12.08
N ALA A 337 -8.44 -6.85 12.19
CA ALA A 337 -9.32 -6.99 13.34
C ALA A 337 -9.81 -8.44 13.50
N VAL A 338 -10.28 -9.07 12.42
CA VAL A 338 -10.68 -10.48 12.44
C VAL A 338 -9.56 -11.40 12.94
N ALA A 339 -8.31 -11.14 12.51
CA ALA A 339 -7.16 -11.92 13.00
C ALA A 339 -6.95 -11.73 14.51
N GLY A 340 -6.99 -10.49 15.01
CA GLY A 340 -6.87 -10.20 16.45
C GLY A 340 -7.99 -10.76 17.29
N GLU A 341 -9.23 -10.66 16.81
CA GLU A 341 -10.44 -11.14 17.50
C GLU A 341 -10.53 -12.67 17.54
N ARG A 342 -10.04 -13.37 16.51
CA ARG A 342 -10.16 -14.83 16.39
C ARG A 342 -8.94 -15.62 16.83
N TYR A 343 -7.74 -14.98 16.81
CA TYR A 343 -6.48 -15.65 17.13
C TYR A 343 -5.64 -14.86 18.16
N PRO A 344 -6.25 -14.43 19.30
CA PRO A 344 -5.56 -13.58 20.27
C PRO A 344 -4.33 -14.24 20.91
N GLN A 345 -4.30 -15.58 20.99
CA GLN A 345 -3.16 -16.34 21.49
C GLN A 345 -1.92 -16.31 20.60
N SER A 346 -2.11 -15.98 19.31
CA SER A 346 -1.00 -15.80 18.37
C SER A 346 -0.42 -14.39 18.42
N GLY A 347 -0.98 -13.51 19.24
CA GLY A 347 -0.47 -12.16 19.48
C GLY A 347 -0.31 -11.36 18.19
N ALA A 348 0.82 -10.67 18.07
CA ALA A 348 1.13 -9.87 16.89
C ALA A 348 1.36 -10.71 15.63
N VAL A 349 1.74 -11.99 15.75
CA VAL A 349 2.09 -12.86 14.61
C VAL A 349 0.91 -13.05 13.67
N ALA A 350 -0.31 -13.23 14.20
CA ALA A 350 -1.50 -13.42 13.36
C ALA A 350 -1.81 -12.21 12.47
N MET A 351 -1.83 -11.00 13.04
CA MET A 351 -2.08 -9.76 12.27
C MET A 351 -0.95 -9.48 11.29
N SER A 352 0.30 -9.66 11.70
CA SER A 352 1.48 -9.41 10.87
C SER A 352 1.59 -10.41 9.71
N ALA A 353 1.16 -11.66 9.88
CA ALA A 353 1.11 -12.64 8.80
C ALA A 353 0.11 -12.22 7.71
N LEU A 354 -1.07 -11.70 8.10
CA LEU A 354 -2.02 -11.16 7.15
C LEU A 354 -1.43 -9.94 6.43
N GLY A 355 -0.96 -8.93 7.15
CA GLY A 355 -0.36 -7.75 6.55
C GLY A 355 0.78 -8.10 5.58
N ALA A 356 1.66 -9.04 5.96
CA ALA A 356 2.73 -9.53 5.10
C ALA A 356 2.18 -10.17 3.82
N SER A 357 1.14 -11.00 3.91
CA SER A 357 0.55 -11.65 2.73
C SER A 357 0.02 -10.64 1.72
N GLY A 358 -0.63 -9.56 2.18
CA GLY A 358 -1.11 -8.46 1.34
C GLY A 358 0.03 -7.70 0.66
N MET A 359 1.03 -7.29 1.43
CA MET A 359 2.18 -6.52 0.93
C MET A 359 3.05 -7.33 -0.03
N LEU A 360 3.31 -8.61 0.27
CA LEU A 360 4.07 -9.47 -0.62
C LEU A 360 3.29 -9.76 -1.92
N CYS A 361 1.98 -9.97 -1.83
CA CYS A 361 1.15 -10.19 -3.00
C CYS A 361 1.16 -8.99 -3.95
N VAL A 362 0.97 -7.76 -3.45
CA VAL A 362 1.03 -6.56 -4.29
C VAL A 362 2.43 -6.33 -4.85
N GLY A 363 3.46 -6.55 -4.03
CA GLY A 363 4.85 -6.32 -4.43
C GLY A 363 5.37 -7.30 -5.47
N PHE A 364 5.01 -8.59 -5.37
CA PHE A 364 5.48 -9.62 -6.30
C PHE A 364 4.58 -9.81 -7.52
N ILE A 365 3.27 -9.61 -7.39
CA ILE A 365 2.31 -9.99 -8.43
C ILE A 365 1.36 -8.85 -8.75
N GLY A 366 0.73 -8.23 -7.74
CA GLY A 366 -0.44 -7.40 -7.93
C GLY A 366 -0.21 -6.19 -8.82
N ALA A 367 0.75 -5.35 -8.46
CA ALA A 367 1.05 -4.14 -9.21
C ALA A 367 1.59 -4.46 -10.62
N GLU A 368 2.47 -5.45 -10.74
CA GLU A 368 3.02 -5.85 -12.04
C GLU A 368 1.94 -6.44 -12.96
N MET A 369 1.05 -7.30 -12.43
CA MET A 369 0.00 -7.95 -13.21
C MET A 369 -1.00 -6.94 -13.80
N ILE A 370 -1.35 -5.88 -13.06
CA ILE A 370 -2.23 -4.82 -13.58
C ILE A 370 -1.58 -4.13 -14.79
N GLY A 371 -0.27 -3.81 -14.69
CA GLY A 371 0.48 -3.26 -15.80
C GLY A 371 0.56 -4.18 -17.01
N VAL A 372 0.84 -5.46 -16.78
CA VAL A 372 0.87 -6.50 -17.81
C VAL A 372 -0.48 -6.61 -18.51
N GLN A 373 -1.59 -6.63 -17.77
CA GLN A 373 -2.93 -6.69 -18.33
C GLN A 373 -3.27 -5.47 -19.19
N GLN A 374 -2.83 -4.29 -18.76
CA GLN A 374 -3.01 -3.04 -19.50
C GLN A 374 -2.18 -3.03 -20.78
N SER A 375 -0.88 -3.33 -20.70
CA SER A 375 0.03 -3.33 -21.85
C SER A 375 -0.34 -4.39 -22.89
N ASP A 376 -0.64 -5.63 -22.45
CA ASP A 376 -1.07 -6.71 -23.33
C ASP A 376 -2.36 -6.36 -24.09
N ALA A 377 -3.35 -5.83 -23.38
CA ALA A 377 -4.61 -5.45 -24.03
C ALA A 377 -4.45 -4.26 -24.98
N THR A 378 -3.57 -3.29 -24.65
CA THR A 378 -3.24 -2.16 -25.55
C THR A 378 -2.57 -2.66 -26.84
N ALA A 379 -1.59 -3.56 -26.72
CA ALA A 379 -0.89 -4.14 -27.88
C ALA A 379 -1.83 -4.99 -28.73
N ASN A 380 -2.69 -5.80 -28.10
CA ASN A 380 -3.67 -6.63 -28.81
C ASN A 380 -4.70 -5.78 -29.55
N TYR A 381 -5.17 -4.67 -28.97
CA TYR A 381 -6.08 -3.75 -29.64
C TYR A 381 -5.48 -3.23 -30.96
N LEU A 382 -4.22 -2.77 -30.95
CA LEU A 382 -3.54 -2.31 -32.16
C LEU A 382 -3.31 -3.47 -33.15
N ARG A 383 -2.92 -4.63 -32.66
CA ARG A 383 -2.70 -5.82 -33.50
C ARG A 383 -3.94 -6.24 -34.27
N GLU A 384 -5.12 -6.12 -33.64
CA GLU A 384 -6.39 -6.53 -34.24
C GLU A 384 -7.01 -5.46 -35.15
N ASN A 385 -6.84 -4.16 -34.80
CA ASN A 385 -7.53 -3.07 -35.48
C ASN A 385 -6.61 -2.18 -36.34
N HIS A 386 -5.29 -2.12 -36.03
CA HIS A 386 -4.32 -1.19 -36.62
C HIS A 386 -2.95 -1.85 -36.79
N VAL A 387 -2.88 -2.91 -37.60
CA VAL A 387 -1.69 -3.77 -37.77
C VAL A 387 -0.41 -2.98 -38.10
N ALA A 388 -0.49 -1.97 -38.95
CA ALA A 388 0.66 -1.16 -39.33
C ALA A 388 1.23 -0.39 -38.12
N LEU A 389 0.36 0.19 -37.28
CA LEU A 389 0.76 0.86 -36.05
C LEU A 389 1.32 -0.13 -35.02
N TYR A 390 0.72 -1.31 -34.91
CA TYR A 390 1.26 -2.35 -34.04
C TYR A 390 2.69 -2.71 -34.41
N GLU A 391 3.00 -2.98 -35.68
CA GLU A 391 4.35 -3.31 -36.14
C GLU A 391 5.33 -2.14 -35.92
N GLU A 392 4.85 -0.92 -36.06
CA GLU A 392 5.66 0.29 -35.83
C GLU A 392 5.98 0.54 -34.35
N PHE A 393 5.03 0.20 -33.44
CA PHE A 393 5.11 0.52 -32.02
C PHE A 393 5.50 -0.66 -31.13
N ARG A 394 5.50 -1.89 -31.63
CA ARG A 394 5.86 -3.06 -30.82
C ARG A 394 7.26 -2.95 -30.26
N ALA A 395 7.45 -3.31 -29.02
CA ALA A 395 8.77 -3.40 -28.40
C ALA A 395 9.62 -4.49 -29.09
N PRO A 396 10.95 -4.30 -29.22
CA PRO A 396 11.82 -5.28 -29.88
C PRO A 396 11.85 -6.63 -29.13
N GLU A 397 11.68 -6.62 -27.82
CA GLU A 397 11.72 -7.80 -26.97
C GLU A 397 10.37 -8.06 -26.30
N LYS A 398 10.06 -9.32 -26.04
CA LYS A 398 8.92 -9.69 -25.20
C LYS A 398 9.28 -9.51 -23.72
N LYS A 399 8.27 -9.18 -22.94
CA LYS A 399 8.42 -9.07 -21.49
C LYS A 399 7.92 -10.33 -20.82
N SER A 400 8.77 -10.95 -20.01
CA SER A 400 8.42 -12.09 -19.17
C SER A 400 7.64 -11.66 -17.94
N PHE A 401 6.65 -12.45 -17.54
CA PHE A 401 5.96 -12.29 -16.27
C PHE A 401 6.19 -13.54 -15.37
N PRO A 402 6.52 -13.35 -14.09
CA PRO A 402 6.87 -12.07 -13.46
C PRO A 402 8.26 -11.58 -13.93
N SER A 403 8.46 -10.26 -13.97
CA SER A 403 9.72 -9.66 -14.45
C SER A 403 10.92 -10.00 -13.56
N TRP A 404 10.68 -10.17 -12.26
CA TRP A 404 11.70 -10.62 -11.30
C TRP A 404 12.11 -12.09 -11.53
N GLY A 405 11.28 -12.84 -12.21
CA GLY A 405 11.53 -14.26 -12.52
C GLY A 405 12.72 -14.47 -13.45
N GLY A 406 13.10 -13.49 -14.24
CA GLY A 406 14.32 -13.54 -15.06
C GLY A 406 15.61 -13.76 -14.26
N ARG A 407 15.64 -13.33 -13.00
CA ARG A 407 16.75 -13.61 -12.07
C ARG A 407 16.80 -15.07 -11.60
N PHE A 408 15.68 -15.77 -11.65
CA PHE A 408 15.51 -17.16 -11.19
C PHE A 408 15.17 -18.11 -12.34
N ASN A 409 15.28 -17.65 -13.59
CA ASN A 409 14.90 -18.41 -14.79
C ASN A 409 13.44 -18.93 -14.73
N LEU A 410 12.55 -18.15 -14.13
CA LEU A 410 11.12 -18.45 -13.96
C LEU A 410 10.32 -17.47 -14.83
N SER A 411 9.67 -17.98 -15.86
CA SER A 411 8.68 -17.23 -16.66
C SER A 411 7.38 -18.04 -16.69
N LEU A 412 6.28 -17.44 -16.25
CA LEU A 412 4.96 -18.05 -16.33
C LEU A 412 4.36 -17.87 -17.74
N PHE A 413 4.58 -16.70 -18.32
CA PHE A 413 4.21 -16.37 -19.70
C PHE A 413 4.95 -15.11 -20.15
N GLU A 414 4.92 -14.85 -21.46
CA GLU A 414 5.50 -13.67 -22.08
C GLU A 414 4.41 -12.88 -22.82
N ILE A 415 4.52 -11.55 -22.77
CA ILE A 415 3.68 -10.65 -23.54
C ILE A 415 4.51 -9.81 -24.50
N GLN A 416 3.88 -9.39 -25.61
CA GLN A 416 4.44 -8.40 -26.50
C GLN A 416 3.87 -7.03 -26.12
N GLU A 417 4.72 -6.18 -25.55
CA GLU A 417 4.34 -4.79 -25.21
C GLU A 417 4.61 -3.85 -26.41
N LEU A 418 4.08 -2.65 -26.33
CA LEU A 418 4.49 -1.53 -27.17
C LEU A 418 5.74 -0.86 -26.56
N ALA A 419 6.55 -0.19 -27.38
CA ALA A 419 7.67 0.63 -26.92
C ALA A 419 7.14 1.82 -26.10
N ALA A 420 7.32 1.76 -24.78
CA ALA A 420 6.69 2.68 -23.83
C ALA A 420 7.03 4.15 -24.12
N ASP A 421 8.31 4.45 -24.43
CA ASP A 421 8.76 5.81 -24.70
C ASP A 421 8.10 6.36 -25.97
N LYS A 422 8.01 5.55 -27.04
CA LYS A 422 7.35 5.93 -28.28
C LYS A 422 5.85 6.13 -28.09
N GLN A 423 5.21 5.22 -27.38
CA GLN A 423 3.78 5.32 -27.05
C GLN A 423 3.48 6.61 -26.28
N GLN A 424 4.24 6.90 -25.23
CA GLN A 424 4.04 8.08 -24.38
C GLN A 424 4.33 9.38 -25.17
N ALA A 425 5.39 9.41 -25.99
CA ALA A 425 5.72 10.56 -26.84
C ALA A 425 4.59 10.87 -27.83
N THR A 426 4.01 9.83 -28.48
CA THR A 426 2.90 9.99 -29.41
C THR A 426 1.63 10.44 -28.70
N MET A 427 1.29 9.88 -27.53
CA MET A 427 0.12 10.32 -26.76
C MET A 427 0.22 11.78 -26.30
N ASN A 428 1.42 12.26 -26.00
CA ASN A 428 1.64 13.64 -25.54
C ASN A 428 1.70 14.65 -26.69
N ASN A 429 1.88 14.22 -27.93
CA ASN A 429 1.92 15.07 -29.11
C ASN A 429 0.55 15.08 -29.80
N SER A 430 -0.26 16.11 -29.56
CA SER A 430 -1.58 16.26 -30.19
C SER A 430 -1.54 16.42 -31.69
N ASP A 431 -0.39 16.84 -32.27
CA ASP A 431 -0.24 17.03 -33.72
C ASP A 431 0.16 15.74 -34.43
N ASP A 432 0.50 14.67 -33.71
CA ASP A 432 0.80 13.36 -34.28
C ASP A 432 -0.51 12.71 -34.78
N PRO A 433 -0.59 12.32 -36.08
CA PRO A 433 -1.79 11.72 -36.65
C PRO A 433 -2.21 10.42 -35.96
N ASN A 434 -1.30 9.75 -35.30
CA ASN A 434 -1.54 8.48 -34.58
C ASN A 434 -1.95 8.70 -33.12
N SER A 435 -1.85 9.94 -32.59
CA SER A 435 -2.10 10.23 -31.16
C SER A 435 -3.46 9.74 -30.68
N ALA A 436 -4.52 10.04 -31.45
CA ALA A 436 -5.89 9.61 -31.11
C ALA A 436 -6.02 8.09 -31.06
N THR A 437 -5.43 7.38 -32.02
CA THR A 437 -5.50 5.92 -32.12
C THR A 437 -4.72 5.26 -30.97
N ILE A 438 -3.53 5.78 -30.65
CA ILE A 438 -2.71 5.27 -29.53
C ILE A 438 -3.39 5.52 -28.19
N LYS A 439 -4.01 6.69 -27.99
CA LYS A 439 -4.83 6.98 -26.80
C LYS A 439 -6.01 6.03 -26.67
N ALA A 440 -6.75 5.78 -27.75
CA ALA A 440 -7.88 4.85 -27.74
C ALA A 440 -7.44 3.41 -27.38
N ALA A 441 -6.29 2.96 -27.93
CA ALA A 441 -5.72 1.66 -27.58
C ALA A 441 -5.32 1.60 -26.10
N PHE A 442 -4.70 2.65 -25.59
CA PHE A 442 -4.31 2.75 -24.18
C PHE A 442 -5.53 2.72 -23.24
N ASP A 443 -6.58 3.46 -23.57
CA ASP A 443 -7.82 3.51 -22.79
C ASP A 443 -8.54 2.15 -22.79
N PHE A 444 -8.55 1.45 -23.94
CA PHE A 444 -9.06 0.08 -24.03
C PHE A 444 -8.25 -0.86 -23.12
N GLY A 445 -6.92 -0.75 -23.14
CA GLY A 445 -6.02 -1.50 -22.26
C GLY A 445 -6.30 -1.24 -20.78
N SER A 446 -6.47 0.03 -20.40
CA SER A 446 -6.76 0.46 -19.04
C SER A 446 -8.10 -0.10 -18.53
N ARG A 447 -9.16 0.00 -19.35
CA ARG A 447 -10.47 -0.59 -19.03
C ARG A 447 -10.41 -2.11 -18.91
N THR A 448 -9.66 -2.76 -19.79
CA THR A 448 -9.48 -4.23 -19.77
C THR A 448 -8.75 -4.66 -18.48
N ALA A 449 -7.73 -3.93 -18.06
CA ALA A 449 -7.03 -4.20 -16.80
C ALA A 449 -7.96 -4.07 -15.59
N LEU A 450 -8.77 -3.01 -15.52
CA LEU A 450 -9.76 -2.82 -14.46
C LEU A 450 -10.81 -3.94 -14.44
N LYS A 451 -11.32 -4.34 -15.64
CA LYS A 451 -12.29 -5.44 -15.78
C LYS A 451 -11.71 -6.77 -15.29
N LYS A 452 -10.47 -7.11 -15.70
CA LYS A 452 -9.77 -8.32 -15.24
C LYS A 452 -9.50 -8.27 -13.72
N THR A 453 -9.10 -7.11 -13.20
CA THR A 453 -8.86 -6.91 -11.77
C THR A 453 -10.14 -7.08 -10.94
N ALA A 454 -11.33 -6.80 -11.49
CA ALA A 454 -12.61 -7.03 -10.80
C ALA A 454 -12.86 -8.51 -10.44
N LEU A 455 -12.17 -9.46 -11.09
CA LEU A 455 -12.21 -10.89 -10.70
C LEU A 455 -11.63 -11.13 -9.31
N ILE A 456 -10.70 -10.29 -8.85
CA ILE A 456 -10.07 -10.40 -7.53
C ILE A 456 -11.11 -10.19 -6.40
N PRO A 457 -11.82 -9.05 -6.34
CA PRO A 457 -12.86 -8.89 -5.33
C PRO A 457 -14.07 -9.82 -5.53
N CYS A 458 -14.32 -10.37 -6.75
CA CYS A 458 -15.27 -11.49 -6.93
C CYS A 458 -14.82 -12.72 -6.15
N ALA A 459 -13.55 -13.13 -6.27
CA ALA A 459 -12.99 -14.25 -5.52
C ALA A 459 -13.01 -13.97 -4.01
N MET A 460 -12.74 -12.73 -3.60
CA MET A 460 -12.85 -12.32 -2.20
C MET A 460 -14.29 -12.43 -1.68
N ALA A 461 -15.28 -11.98 -2.46
CA ALA A 461 -16.70 -12.09 -2.09
C ALA A 461 -17.11 -13.57 -1.88
N VAL A 462 -16.67 -14.48 -2.75
CA VAL A 462 -16.89 -15.92 -2.59
C VAL A 462 -16.22 -16.43 -1.32
N GLY A 463 -14.96 -16.09 -1.07
CA GLY A 463 -14.23 -16.50 0.13
C GLY A 463 -14.89 -16.00 1.43
N PHE A 464 -15.32 -14.74 1.47
CA PHE A 464 -16.01 -14.17 2.63
C PHE A 464 -17.42 -14.76 2.81
N LEU A 465 -18.13 -15.10 1.73
CA LEU A 465 -19.40 -15.81 1.80
C LEU A 465 -19.20 -17.20 2.42
N LEU A 466 -18.18 -17.93 2.01
CA LEU A 466 -17.86 -19.24 2.61
C LEU A 466 -17.51 -19.11 4.09
N LEU A 467 -16.76 -18.09 4.49
CA LEU A 467 -16.47 -17.80 5.91
C LEU A 467 -17.74 -17.42 6.69
N LEU A 468 -18.67 -16.65 6.10
CA LEU A 468 -19.98 -16.35 6.72
C LEU A 468 -20.79 -17.62 6.98
N ILE A 469 -20.86 -18.52 5.99
CA ILE A 469 -21.54 -19.80 6.11
C ILE A 469 -20.87 -20.65 7.19
N TYR A 470 -19.55 -20.74 7.19
CA TYR A 470 -18.77 -21.45 8.20
C TYR A 470 -19.06 -20.92 9.62
N PHE A 471 -18.93 -19.60 9.83
CA PHE A 471 -19.19 -19.02 11.16
C PHE A 471 -20.64 -19.21 11.59
N ARG A 472 -21.60 -19.10 10.68
CA ARG A 472 -23.00 -19.36 10.98
C ARG A 472 -23.23 -20.82 11.42
N ALA A 473 -22.58 -21.79 10.80
CA ALA A 473 -22.68 -23.22 11.12
C ALA A 473 -22.11 -23.55 12.52
N ILE A 474 -21.11 -22.77 13.00
CA ILE A 474 -20.53 -22.99 14.34
C ILE A 474 -21.11 -22.07 15.42
N GLY A 475 -22.28 -21.47 15.20
CA GLY A 475 -23.01 -20.66 16.19
C GLY A 475 -22.72 -19.16 16.14
N GLY A 476 -22.28 -18.65 15.00
CA GLY A 476 -22.04 -17.23 14.73
C GLY A 476 -20.59 -16.79 14.92
N TYR A 477 -20.29 -15.60 14.40
CA TYR A 477 -18.99 -14.95 14.62
C TYR A 477 -18.87 -14.50 16.08
N LYS A 478 -17.82 -14.92 16.78
CA LYS A 478 -17.57 -14.59 18.18
C LYS A 478 -16.11 -14.15 18.35
N VAL A 479 -15.88 -13.10 19.12
CA VAL A 479 -14.56 -12.72 19.60
C VAL A 479 -14.08 -13.76 20.60
N ILE A 480 -12.82 -14.16 20.51
CA ILE A 480 -12.18 -15.07 21.48
C ILE A 480 -11.43 -14.21 22.49
N GLU A 481 -11.83 -14.29 23.76
CA GLU A 481 -11.12 -13.66 24.85
C GLU A 481 -10.07 -14.62 25.41
N LEU A 482 -8.86 -14.10 25.69
CA LEU A 482 -7.88 -14.85 26.48
C LEU A 482 -8.36 -14.85 27.92
N GLU A 483 -8.67 -16.03 28.48
CA GLU A 483 -8.93 -16.16 29.90
C GLU A 483 -7.76 -15.55 30.66
N ALA A 484 -8.06 -14.61 31.57
CA ALA A 484 -7.07 -14.14 32.52
C ALA A 484 -6.61 -15.38 33.30
N SER A 485 -5.37 -15.84 33.05
CA SER A 485 -4.80 -16.90 33.88
C SER A 485 -5.01 -16.49 35.33
N GLU A 486 -5.79 -17.27 36.06
CA GLU A 486 -5.95 -17.13 37.50
C GLU A 486 -4.56 -16.92 38.08
N GLN A 487 -4.30 -15.69 38.54
CA GLN A 487 -3.08 -15.40 39.27
C GLN A 487 -3.15 -16.27 40.50
N GLY A 488 -2.22 -17.20 40.56
CA GLY A 488 -2.16 -18.25 41.53
C GLY A 488 -2.44 -17.77 42.94
N SER A 489 -3.44 -18.34 43.51
CA SER A 489 -3.51 -18.62 44.91
C SER A 489 -2.40 -19.62 45.26
N GLY A 490 -1.34 -19.12 45.84
CA GLY A 490 -0.25 -19.93 46.34
C GLY A 490 0.76 -19.03 47.04
#